data_eb93288b8cf80c9b9789a870abef32ed
#
_entry.id   eb93288b8cf80c9b9789a870abef32ed
#
_cell.length_a   1.000
_cell.length_b   1.000
_cell.length_c   1.000
_cell.angle_alpha   90.00
_cell.angle_beta   90.00
_cell.angle_gamma   90.00
#
_symmetry.space_group_name_H-M   'P 1'
#
loop_
_entity.id
_entity.type
_entity.pdbx_description
1 polymer ?
#
loop_
_entity_poly.entity_id
_entity_poly.type
_entity_poly.pdbx_seq_one_letter_code
_entity_poly.pdbx_strand_id
1 'polypeptide(L)'
;MNSKQLPTLGASSFESIKQSNEHGAEYWSARDLQFLLGYSQWRRFEQAIERAMTSCRQSGNKPAYHFADVGKMIELGKGGQREVDDYHLSRFACYLIAQNGDPRKPEIAHAQKYFAVQARRQELNDQVTADMERLELRKQTAEEFKALSGAAQDAGVQSKMFGVFHDAGYKGLYGGLGRDGIKRRKAIPEKDNLLDRMNATELAANQFRMTQTRDKLARDGVRNQSQAIQTHEQVGKEVRDAIKRIGGTLPENISSDEHIKEVEKRLKGAMPKLELDEREAGGLLGQDSHDGDADDSR
;
A
#
# COMPACT_ATOMS: atom_id res chain seq x y z
N MET A 1 10.43 -26.58 -41.85
CA MET A 1 10.23 -25.15 -41.51
C MET A 1 9.99 -25.15 -39.98
N ASN A 2 11.02 -24.91 -39.19
CA ASN A 2 10.88 -24.85 -37.74
C ASN A 2 10.29 -23.48 -37.37
N SER A 3 9.04 -23.45 -37.00
CA SER A 3 8.44 -22.31 -36.32
C SER A 3 9.06 -22.24 -34.91
N LYS A 4 10.09 -21.40 -34.73
CA LYS A 4 10.52 -20.98 -33.40
C LYS A 4 9.31 -20.34 -32.71
N GLN A 5 8.73 -21.06 -31.76
CA GLN A 5 7.81 -20.47 -30.81
C GLN A 5 8.55 -19.32 -30.11
N LEU A 6 8.11 -18.09 -30.39
CA LEU A 6 8.53 -16.91 -29.64
C LEU A 6 8.08 -17.09 -28.18
N PRO A 7 8.95 -16.82 -27.19
CA PRO A 7 8.57 -16.93 -25.82
C PRO A 7 7.40 -15.99 -25.54
N THR A 8 6.29 -16.56 -25.12
CA THR A 8 5.11 -15.81 -24.66
C THR A 8 5.54 -15.01 -23.44
N LEU A 9 5.38 -13.67 -23.49
CA LEU A 9 5.67 -12.78 -22.38
C LEU A 9 4.76 -13.11 -21.21
N GLY A 10 5.22 -14.05 -20.35
CA GLY A 10 4.71 -14.23 -19.01
C GLY A 10 5.56 -13.43 -18.00
N ALA A 11 5.09 -13.32 -16.78
CA ALA A 11 5.85 -12.73 -15.67
C ALA A 11 7.29 -13.28 -15.59
N SER A 12 7.47 -14.57 -15.90
CA SER A 12 8.75 -15.27 -15.90
C SER A 12 9.77 -14.70 -16.90
N SER A 13 9.34 -14.21 -18.07
CA SER A 13 10.27 -13.71 -19.08
C SER A 13 10.77 -12.30 -18.81
N PHE A 14 9.95 -11.40 -18.24
CA PHE A 14 10.37 -10.06 -17.83
C PHE A 14 11.30 -10.12 -16.62
N GLU A 15 10.94 -10.91 -15.61
CA GLU A 15 11.77 -11.08 -14.42
C GLU A 15 13.08 -11.83 -14.71
N SER A 16 13.11 -12.71 -15.73
CA SER A 16 14.32 -13.49 -16.08
C SER A 16 15.46 -12.65 -16.65
N ILE A 17 15.16 -11.48 -17.23
CA ILE A 17 16.17 -10.55 -17.74
C ILE A 17 16.51 -9.43 -16.74
N LYS A 18 15.96 -9.50 -15.54
CA LYS A 18 16.27 -8.58 -14.45
C LYS A 18 17.70 -8.77 -13.97
N GLN A 19 18.37 -7.67 -13.73
CA GLN A 19 19.73 -7.62 -13.19
C GLN A 19 19.74 -6.77 -11.91
N SER A 20 20.78 -6.94 -11.09
CA SER A 20 21.01 -6.11 -9.91
C SER A 20 22.40 -5.51 -9.99
N ASN A 21 22.54 -4.24 -9.63
CA ASN A 21 23.84 -3.60 -9.55
C ASN A 21 24.56 -3.93 -8.22
N GLU A 22 25.79 -3.45 -8.04
CA GLU A 22 26.61 -3.65 -6.84
C GLU A 22 25.97 -3.11 -5.53
N HIS A 23 24.98 -2.22 -5.65
CA HIS A 23 24.21 -1.67 -4.53
C HIS A 23 22.87 -2.40 -4.30
N GLY A 24 22.62 -3.49 -5.03
CA GLY A 24 21.38 -4.26 -4.93
C GLY A 24 20.17 -3.63 -5.64
N ALA A 25 20.34 -2.53 -6.38
CA ALA A 25 19.24 -1.93 -7.14
C ALA A 25 18.98 -2.72 -8.41
N GLU A 26 17.69 -3.03 -8.64
CA GLU A 26 17.23 -3.79 -9.80
C GLU A 26 17.20 -2.91 -11.06
N TYR A 27 17.63 -3.48 -12.17
CA TYR A 27 17.58 -2.83 -13.49
C TYR A 27 17.39 -3.83 -14.62
N TRP A 28 17.00 -3.35 -15.78
CA TRP A 28 16.88 -4.08 -17.05
C TRP A 28 17.74 -3.42 -18.13
N SER A 29 18.52 -4.22 -18.87
CA SER A 29 19.18 -3.73 -20.08
C SER A 29 18.12 -3.45 -21.14
N ALA A 30 18.17 -2.27 -21.76
CA ALA A 30 17.27 -1.92 -22.85
C ALA A 30 17.46 -2.84 -24.05
N ARG A 31 18.66 -3.33 -24.30
CA ARG A 31 18.95 -4.30 -25.36
C ARG A 31 18.29 -5.64 -25.13
N ASP A 32 18.21 -6.10 -23.88
CA ASP A 32 17.53 -7.36 -23.55
C ASP A 32 16.01 -7.17 -23.63
N LEU A 33 15.50 -6.02 -23.15
CA LEU A 33 14.09 -5.65 -23.22
C LEU A 33 13.61 -5.46 -24.70
N GLN A 34 14.48 -4.96 -25.58
CA GLN A 34 14.22 -4.81 -27.02
C GLN A 34 13.68 -6.11 -27.63
N PHE A 35 14.39 -7.21 -27.40
CA PHE A 35 13.99 -8.52 -27.96
C PHE A 35 12.70 -9.03 -27.33
N LEU A 36 12.56 -8.85 -26.02
CA LEU A 36 11.37 -9.25 -25.28
C LEU A 36 10.10 -8.52 -25.76
N LEU A 37 10.22 -7.25 -26.16
CA LEU A 37 9.14 -6.44 -26.71
C LEU A 37 8.99 -6.57 -28.26
N GLY A 38 9.64 -7.56 -28.86
CA GLY A 38 9.49 -7.89 -30.29
C GLY A 38 10.08 -6.86 -31.26
N TYR A 39 11.07 -6.05 -30.82
CA TYR A 39 11.76 -5.11 -31.72
C TYR A 39 13.01 -5.74 -32.34
N SER A 40 12.99 -5.95 -33.66
CA SER A 40 14.15 -6.46 -34.40
C SER A 40 15.22 -5.39 -34.65
N GLN A 41 14.87 -4.10 -34.63
CA GLN A 41 15.76 -3.00 -34.94
C GLN A 41 15.88 -2.04 -33.75
N TRP A 42 17.12 -1.76 -33.31
CA TRP A 42 17.39 -0.83 -32.20
C TRP A 42 16.77 0.55 -32.43
N ARG A 43 16.97 1.15 -33.59
CA ARG A 43 16.44 2.48 -33.93
C ARG A 43 14.93 2.62 -33.69
N ARG A 44 14.16 1.57 -33.97
CA ARG A 44 12.69 1.59 -33.73
C ARG A 44 12.37 1.45 -32.24
N PHE A 45 13.17 0.68 -31.52
CA PHE A 45 13.00 0.54 -30.09
C PHE A 45 13.43 1.82 -29.34
N GLU A 46 14.52 2.44 -29.76
CA GLU A 46 15.00 3.71 -29.26
C GLU A 46 13.96 4.83 -29.35
N GLN A 47 13.18 4.90 -30.46
CA GLN A 47 12.05 5.82 -30.56
C GLN A 47 10.96 5.57 -29.50
N ALA A 48 10.75 4.32 -29.07
CA ALA A 48 9.83 4.00 -27.97
C ALA A 48 10.43 4.45 -26.62
N ILE A 49 11.75 4.30 -26.43
CA ILE A 49 12.46 4.82 -25.26
C ILE A 49 12.37 6.35 -25.18
N GLU A 50 12.58 7.07 -26.29
CA GLU A 50 12.47 8.54 -26.33
C GLU A 50 11.06 9.03 -25.97
N ARG A 51 10.00 8.35 -26.46
CA ARG A 51 8.62 8.66 -26.07
C ARG A 51 8.38 8.38 -24.60
N ALA A 52 8.92 7.27 -24.07
CA ALA A 52 8.84 6.92 -22.66
C ALA A 52 9.57 7.95 -21.78
N MET A 53 10.75 8.41 -22.17
CA MET A 53 11.46 9.49 -21.48
C MET A 53 10.67 10.81 -21.50
N THR A 54 9.98 11.09 -22.59
CA THR A 54 9.10 12.26 -22.68
C THR A 54 7.90 12.12 -21.73
N SER A 55 7.24 10.96 -21.70
CA SER A 55 6.16 10.66 -20.73
C SER A 55 6.66 10.78 -19.28
N CYS A 56 7.87 10.28 -19.00
CA CYS A 56 8.52 10.40 -17.69
C CYS A 56 8.66 11.86 -17.25
N ARG A 57 9.17 12.72 -18.14
CA ARG A 57 9.32 14.17 -17.87
C ARG A 57 7.97 14.85 -17.63
N GLN A 58 6.99 14.58 -18.48
CA GLN A 58 5.66 15.20 -18.38
C GLN A 58 4.88 14.77 -17.13
N SER A 59 5.19 13.58 -16.58
CA SER A 59 4.64 13.12 -15.30
C SER A 59 5.39 13.65 -14.08
N GLY A 60 6.33 14.59 -14.25
CA GLY A 60 7.08 15.22 -13.15
C GLY A 60 8.29 14.42 -12.65
N ASN A 61 8.63 13.32 -13.32
CA ASN A 61 9.80 12.50 -12.96
C ASN A 61 11.05 12.91 -13.75
N LYS A 62 12.23 12.63 -13.20
CA LYS A 62 13.52 12.90 -13.87
C LYS A 62 13.97 11.65 -14.64
N PRO A 63 14.04 11.68 -15.99
CA PRO A 63 14.46 10.53 -16.79
C PRO A 63 15.81 9.92 -16.36
N ALA A 64 16.76 10.74 -15.93
CA ALA A 64 18.07 10.26 -15.49
C ALA A 64 18.04 9.26 -14.32
N TYR A 65 16.96 9.22 -13.54
CA TYR A 65 16.77 8.24 -12.46
C TYR A 65 16.19 6.90 -12.94
N HIS A 66 15.69 6.87 -14.16
CA HIS A 66 14.95 5.73 -14.69
C HIS A 66 15.56 5.16 -15.96
N PHE A 67 16.32 5.96 -16.71
CA PHE A 67 16.97 5.63 -17.97
C PHE A 67 18.43 6.08 -17.86
N ALA A 68 19.31 5.22 -17.37
CA ALA A 68 20.73 5.53 -17.27
C ALA A 68 21.44 5.09 -18.56
N ASP A 69 22.08 6.04 -19.24
CA ASP A 69 22.93 5.75 -20.41
C ASP A 69 24.11 4.90 -20.02
N VAL A 70 24.34 3.79 -20.72
CA VAL A 70 25.47 2.88 -20.51
C VAL A 70 25.96 2.31 -21.84
N GLY A 71 27.25 1.94 -21.90
CA GLY A 71 27.76 1.14 -23.00
C GLY A 71 27.61 -0.36 -22.70
N LYS A 72 27.17 -1.14 -23.69
CA LYS A 72 27.15 -2.61 -23.62
C LYS A 72 28.13 -3.20 -24.61
N MET A 73 29.04 -4.05 -24.10
CA MET A 73 29.96 -4.80 -24.97
C MET A 73 29.17 -5.95 -25.61
N ILE A 74 29.18 -6.01 -26.93
CA ILE A 74 28.63 -7.13 -27.72
C ILE A 74 29.75 -7.88 -28.46
N GLU A 75 29.62 -9.19 -28.53
CA GLU A 75 30.54 -10.03 -29.30
C GLU A 75 30.20 -9.96 -30.79
N LEU A 76 31.20 -9.73 -31.59
CA LEU A 76 31.11 -9.82 -33.06
C LEU A 76 31.63 -11.19 -33.49
N GLY A 77 31.11 -11.72 -34.59
CA GLY A 77 31.66 -12.93 -35.19
C GLY A 77 33.19 -12.81 -35.40
N LYS A 78 33.94 -13.89 -35.12
CA LYS A 78 35.43 -13.98 -35.14
C LYS A 78 36.15 -13.38 -33.91
N GLY A 79 35.48 -13.30 -32.74
CA GLY A 79 36.10 -12.92 -31.47
C GLY A 79 36.35 -11.43 -31.26
N GLY A 80 35.83 -10.57 -32.13
CA GLY A 80 35.86 -9.13 -31.93
C GLY A 80 34.79 -8.71 -30.92
N GLN A 81 35.03 -7.65 -30.15
CA GLN A 81 34.03 -7.01 -29.28
C GLN A 81 33.78 -5.58 -29.76
N ARG A 82 32.56 -5.13 -29.62
CA ARG A 82 32.17 -3.76 -29.93
C ARG A 82 31.26 -3.22 -28.82
N GLU A 83 31.56 -1.99 -28.40
CA GLU A 83 30.67 -1.24 -27.53
C GLU A 83 29.49 -0.67 -28.35
N VAL A 84 28.29 -0.80 -27.80
CA VAL A 84 27.04 -0.26 -28.35
C VAL A 84 26.27 0.45 -27.26
N ASP A 85 25.51 1.47 -27.65
CA ASP A 85 24.64 2.20 -26.74
C ASP A 85 23.59 1.27 -26.14
N ASP A 86 23.41 1.37 -24.84
CA ASP A 86 22.37 0.67 -24.06
C ASP A 86 21.87 1.60 -22.95
N TYR A 87 20.79 1.21 -22.27
CA TYR A 87 20.25 1.87 -21.09
C TYR A 87 20.06 0.86 -19.97
N HIS A 88 20.44 1.23 -18.76
CA HIS A 88 19.94 0.56 -17.58
C HIS A 88 18.58 1.19 -17.21
N LEU A 89 17.53 0.40 -17.27
CA LEU A 89 16.16 0.83 -17.11
C LEU A 89 15.64 0.41 -15.74
N SER A 90 14.99 1.32 -15.02
CA SER A 90 14.18 0.94 -13.86
C SER A 90 12.91 0.19 -14.30
N ARG A 91 12.24 -0.50 -13.39
CA ARG A 91 10.92 -1.13 -13.64
C ARG A 91 9.92 -0.11 -14.18
N PHE A 92 9.92 1.12 -13.65
CA PHE A 92 9.08 2.21 -14.12
C PHE A 92 9.37 2.61 -15.57
N ALA A 93 10.66 2.68 -15.95
CA ALA A 93 11.05 2.93 -17.34
C ALA A 93 10.55 1.82 -18.29
N CYS A 94 10.71 0.55 -17.90
CA CYS A 94 10.18 -0.58 -18.68
C CYS A 94 8.67 -0.49 -18.89
N TYR A 95 7.94 -0.09 -17.85
CA TYR A 95 6.51 0.16 -17.92
C TYR A 95 6.15 1.26 -18.91
N LEU A 96 6.83 2.42 -18.83
CA LEU A 96 6.62 3.52 -19.76
C LEU A 96 6.97 3.15 -21.22
N ILE A 97 8.03 2.35 -21.43
CA ILE A 97 8.40 1.87 -22.77
C ILE A 97 7.30 0.96 -23.33
N ALA A 98 6.79 0.02 -22.53
CA ALA A 98 5.69 -0.84 -22.96
C ALA A 98 4.42 -0.03 -23.29
N GLN A 99 4.09 1.00 -22.50
CA GLN A 99 2.93 1.87 -22.76
C GLN A 99 3.08 2.72 -24.02
N ASN A 100 4.29 3.15 -24.34
CA ASN A 100 4.62 3.94 -25.53
C ASN A 100 5.05 3.09 -26.74
N GLY A 101 4.99 1.76 -26.61
CA GLY A 101 5.25 0.81 -27.70
C GLY A 101 4.12 0.74 -28.73
N ASP A 102 4.36 0.04 -29.82
CA ASP A 102 3.34 -0.18 -30.87
C ASP A 102 2.37 -1.29 -30.41
N PRO A 103 1.10 -0.96 -30.07
CA PRO A 103 0.14 -1.93 -29.55
C PRO A 103 -0.28 -3.01 -30.55
N ARG A 104 0.06 -2.86 -31.84
CA ARG A 104 -0.16 -3.88 -32.86
C ARG A 104 0.79 -5.07 -32.73
N LYS A 105 1.88 -4.92 -31.94
CA LYS A 105 2.79 -6.01 -31.61
C LYS A 105 2.22 -6.84 -30.46
N PRO A 106 2.07 -8.18 -30.63
CA PRO A 106 1.58 -9.05 -29.55
C PRO A 106 2.41 -8.94 -28.26
N GLU A 107 3.74 -8.79 -28.37
CA GLU A 107 4.66 -8.67 -27.24
C GLU A 107 4.38 -7.40 -26.44
N ILE A 108 4.10 -6.28 -27.11
CA ILE A 108 3.72 -5.01 -26.45
C ILE A 108 2.35 -5.16 -25.79
N ALA A 109 1.36 -5.73 -26.47
CA ALA A 109 0.03 -5.96 -25.88
C ALA A 109 0.13 -6.85 -24.61
N HIS A 110 0.95 -7.90 -24.63
CA HIS A 110 1.21 -8.75 -23.48
C HIS A 110 1.92 -7.99 -22.34
N ALA A 111 2.93 -7.18 -22.66
CA ALA A 111 3.62 -6.36 -21.68
C ALA A 111 2.67 -5.34 -21.02
N GLN A 112 1.82 -4.67 -21.79
CA GLN A 112 0.81 -3.75 -21.26
C GLN A 112 -0.18 -4.47 -20.34
N LYS A 113 -0.67 -5.66 -20.73
CA LYS A 113 -1.51 -6.49 -19.87
C LYS A 113 -0.79 -6.87 -18.57
N TYR A 114 0.46 -7.33 -18.65
CA TYR A 114 1.27 -7.70 -17.48
C TYR A 114 1.37 -6.53 -16.49
N PHE A 115 1.80 -5.35 -16.95
CA PHE A 115 1.95 -4.19 -16.07
C PHE A 115 0.62 -3.69 -15.51
N ALA A 116 -0.48 -3.75 -16.28
CA ALA A 116 -1.81 -3.40 -15.78
C ALA A 116 -2.26 -4.34 -14.64
N VAL A 117 -2.01 -5.64 -14.78
CA VAL A 117 -2.30 -6.63 -13.74
C VAL A 117 -1.43 -6.40 -12.50
N GLN A 118 -0.13 -6.12 -12.66
CA GLN A 118 0.76 -5.84 -11.52
C GLN A 118 0.37 -4.56 -10.77
N ALA A 119 0.02 -3.48 -11.50
CA ALA A 119 -0.48 -2.25 -10.89
C ALA A 119 -1.76 -2.53 -10.08
N ARG A 120 -2.70 -3.29 -10.65
CA ARG A 120 -3.94 -3.64 -9.94
C ARG A 120 -3.70 -4.51 -8.70
N ARG A 121 -2.76 -5.45 -8.78
CA ARG A 121 -2.36 -6.25 -7.60
C ARG A 121 -1.80 -5.37 -6.48
N GLN A 122 -0.95 -4.42 -6.83
CA GLN A 122 -0.38 -3.49 -5.85
C GLN A 122 -1.47 -2.64 -5.18
N GLU A 123 -2.40 -2.08 -5.97
CA GLU A 123 -3.54 -1.33 -5.43
C GLU A 123 -4.38 -2.16 -4.46
N LEU A 124 -4.64 -3.44 -4.79
CA LEU A 124 -5.40 -4.35 -3.93
C LEU A 124 -4.63 -4.68 -2.65
N ASN A 125 -3.32 -4.92 -2.73
CA ASN A 125 -2.48 -5.17 -1.56
C ASN A 125 -2.42 -3.97 -0.62
N ASP A 126 -2.26 -2.76 -1.17
CA ASP A 126 -2.25 -1.52 -0.39
C ASP A 126 -3.60 -1.31 0.32
N GLN A 127 -4.72 -1.58 -0.38
CA GLN A 127 -6.06 -1.53 0.21
C GLN A 127 -6.24 -2.56 1.33
N VAL A 128 -5.83 -3.81 1.11
CA VAL A 128 -5.91 -4.87 2.13
C VAL A 128 -5.07 -4.52 3.35
N THR A 129 -3.86 -3.99 3.14
CA THR A 129 -2.98 -3.56 4.24
C THR A 129 -3.63 -2.45 5.07
N ALA A 130 -4.16 -1.41 4.42
CA ALA A 130 -4.86 -0.31 5.10
C ALA A 130 -6.12 -0.79 5.84
N ASP A 131 -6.88 -1.72 5.24
CA ASP A 131 -8.05 -2.32 5.85
C ASP A 131 -7.69 -3.15 7.10
N MET A 132 -6.61 -3.93 7.04
CA MET A 132 -6.11 -4.71 8.19
C MET A 132 -5.65 -3.80 9.33
N GLU A 133 -4.89 -2.75 9.02
CA GLU A 133 -4.43 -1.75 10.00
C GLU A 133 -5.62 -1.09 10.70
N ARG A 134 -6.60 -0.63 9.94
CA ARG A 134 -7.80 0.01 10.50
C ARG A 134 -8.60 -0.93 11.39
N LEU A 135 -8.76 -2.21 10.98
CA LEU A 135 -9.47 -3.22 11.76
C LEU A 135 -8.76 -3.52 13.07
N GLU A 136 -7.43 -3.64 13.04
CA GLU A 136 -6.62 -3.87 14.23
C GLU A 136 -6.69 -2.68 15.20
N LEU A 137 -6.49 -1.46 14.72
CA LEU A 137 -6.64 -0.24 15.52
C LEU A 137 -8.05 -0.13 16.14
N ARG A 138 -9.09 -0.53 15.39
CA ARG A 138 -10.45 -0.54 15.93
C ARG A 138 -10.62 -1.53 17.08
N LYS A 139 -10.00 -2.73 17.00
CA LYS A 139 -10.00 -3.72 18.09
C LYS A 139 -9.26 -3.19 19.32
N GLN A 140 -8.05 -2.72 19.14
CA GLN A 140 -7.22 -2.14 20.21
C GLN A 140 -7.92 -0.95 20.88
N THR A 141 -8.58 -0.09 20.10
CA THR A 141 -9.36 1.04 20.63
C THR A 141 -10.53 0.57 21.48
N ALA A 142 -11.18 -0.56 21.14
CA ALA A 142 -12.26 -1.12 21.96
C ALA A 142 -11.74 -1.70 23.28
N GLU A 143 -10.57 -2.32 23.26
CA GLU A 143 -9.92 -2.84 24.48
C GLU A 143 -9.50 -1.69 25.40
N GLU A 144 -8.90 -0.65 24.84
CA GLU A 144 -8.50 0.54 25.60
C GLU A 144 -9.73 1.27 26.19
N PHE A 145 -10.84 1.32 25.45
CA PHE A 145 -12.10 1.87 25.97
C PHE A 145 -12.58 1.11 27.23
N LYS A 146 -12.48 -0.23 27.23
CA LYS A 146 -12.80 -1.05 28.41
C LYS A 146 -11.83 -0.79 29.57
N ALA A 147 -10.53 -0.74 29.28
CA ALA A 147 -9.51 -0.49 30.27
C ALA A 147 -9.67 0.90 30.90
N LEU A 148 -9.96 1.92 30.11
CA LEU A 148 -10.27 3.28 30.60
C LEU A 148 -11.52 3.30 31.46
N SER A 149 -12.57 2.54 31.10
CA SER A 149 -13.79 2.44 31.91
C SER A 149 -13.51 1.82 33.28
N GLY A 150 -12.64 0.82 33.36
CA GLY A 150 -12.16 0.26 34.61
C GLY A 150 -11.41 1.30 35.48
N ALA A 151 -10.46 2.02 34.89
CA ALA A 151 -9.71 3.08 35.55
C ALA A 151 -10.63 4.24 36.03
N ALA A 152 -11.67 4.56 35.28
CA ALA A 152 -12.68 5.55 35.68
C ALA A 152 -13.46 5.07 36.92
N GLN A 153 -13.82 3.78 36.94
CA GLN A 153 -14.47 3.17 38.13
C GLN A 153 -13.57 3.26 39.35
N ASP A 154 -12.30 2.89 39.23
CA ASP A 154 -11.30 2.99 40.29
C ASP A 154 -11.10 4.44 40.76
N ALA A 155 -11.25 5.42 39.85
CA ALA A 155 -11.23 6.84 40.14
C ALA A 155 -12.57 7.38 40.75
N GLY A 156 -13.52 6.51 41.07
CA GLY A 156 -14.78 6.87 41.71
C GLY A 156 -15.90 7.33 40.77
N VAL A 157 -15.78 7.11 39.47
CA VAL A 157 -16.85 7.41 38.50
C VAL A 157 -17.95 6.34 38.60
N GLN A 158 -19.16 6.77 38.98
CA GLN A 158 -20.32 5.88 39.08
C GLN A 158 -20.77 5.40 37.69
N SER A 159 -21.29 4.17 37.57
CA SER A 159 -21.70 3.56 36.29
C SER A 159 -22.66 4.43 35.45
N LYS A 160 -23.62 5.10 36.12
CA LYS A 160 -24.55 6.04 35.48
C LYS A 160 -23.88 7.28 34.84
N MET A 161 -22.62 7.57 35.22
CA MET A 161 -21.85 8.72 34.77
C MET A 161 -20.79 8.34 33.72
N PHE A 162 -20.64 7.07 33.35
CA PHE A 162 -19.69 6.66 32.32
C PHE A 162 -19.95 7.34 30.96
N GLY A 163 -21.20 7.54 30.59
CA GLY A 163 -21.56 8.29 29.38
C GLY A 163 -20.99 9.72 29.41
N VAL A 164 -21.15 10.41 30.56
CA VAL A 164 -20.63 11.78 30.75
C VAL A 164 -19.10 11.79 30.76
N PHE A 165 -18.47 10.81 31.40
CA PHE A 165 -17.02 10.66 31.45
C PHE A 165 -16.43 10.46 30.04
N HIS A 166 -16.98 9.53 29.25
CA HIS A 166 -16.50 9.30 27.89
C HIS A 166 -16.79 10.50 26.97
N ASP A 167 -17.94 11.17 27.14
CA ASP A 167 -18.28 12.36 26.38
C ASP A 167 -17.34 13.54 26.66
N ALA A 168 -16.86 13.69 27.89
CA ALA A 168 -15.86 14.69 28.27
C ALA A 168 -14.55 14.53 27.47
N GLY A 169 -14.08 13.29 27.31
CA GLY A 169 -12.91 13.04 26.49
C GLY A 169 -13.14 13.37 25.00
N TYR A 170 -14.30 13.07 24.45
CA TYR A 170 -14.67 13.53 23.11
C TYR A 170 -14.69 15.06 23.02
N LYS A 171 -15.33 15.75 23.97
CA LYS A 171 -15.35 17.22 24.00
C LYS A 171 -13.93 17.83 23.99
N GLY A 172 -13.02 17.26 24.76
CA GLY A 172 -11.63 17.67 24.74
C GLY A 172 -11.01 17.55 23.37
N LEU A 173 -11.07 16.35 22.77
CA LEU A 173 -10.38 16.05 21.51
C LEU A 173 -11.04 16.71 20.30
N TYR A 174 -12.37 16.83 20.28
CA TYR A 174 -13.16 17.35 19.14
C TYR A 174 -13.63 18.80 19.30
N GLY A 175 -12.91 19.63 20.09
CA GLY A 175 -13.18 21.04 20.18
C GLY A 175 -14.56 21.38 20.76
N GLY A 176 -14.99 20.67 21.81
CA GLY A 176 -16.27 20.84 22.48
C GLY A 176 -17.40 19.95 21.99
N LEU A 177 -17.18 19.18 20.92
CA LEU A 177 -18.17 18.25 20.41
C LEU A 177 -18.18 16.95 21.21
N GLY A 178 -19.28 16.63 21.84
CA GLY A 178 -19.53 15.31 22.41
C GLY A 178 -19.94 14.30 21.33
N ARG A 179 -20.16 13.03 21.73
CA ARG A 179 -20.49 11.92 20.81
C ARG A 179 -21.56 12.27 19.77
N ASP A 180 -22.68 12.81 20.21
CA ASP A 180 -23.82 13.11 19.34
C ASP A 180 -23.53 14.33 18.43
N GLY A 181 -22.74 15.31 18.91
CA GLY A 181 -22.25 16.42 18.11
C GLY A 181 -21.31 15.96 16.99
N ILE A 182 -20.41 15.01 17.28
CA ILE A 182 -19.52 14.40 16.28
C ILE A 182 -20.32 13.65 15.24
N LYS A 183 -21.30 12.81 15.66
CA LYS A 183 -22.15 12.06 14.73
C LYS A 183 -22.89 12.99 13.77
N ARG A 184 -23.53 14.05 14.29
CA ARG A 184 -24.22 15.05 13.43
C ARG A 184 -23.25 15.73 12.46
N ARG A 185 -22.10 16.18 12.94
CA ARG A 185 -21.10 16.88 12.09
C ARG A 185 -20.59 16.00 10.96
N LYS A 186 -20.39 14.69 11.23
CA LYS A 186 -19.84 13.73 10.28
C LYS A 186 -20.90 12.93 9.51
N ALA A 187 -22.18 13.26 9.68
CA ALA A 187 -23.31 12.55 9.07
C ALA A 187 -23.30 11.03 9.37
N ILE A 188 -22.89 10.65 10.60
CA ILE A 188 -22.87 9.24 11.03
C ILE A 188 -24.28 8.88 11.56
N PRO A 189 -24.87 7.75 11.12
CA PRO A 189 -26.15 7.28 11.60
C PRO A 189 -26.18 7.11 13.14
N GLU A 190 -27.28 7.49 13.80
CA GLU A 190 -27.39 7.42 15.27
C GLU A 190 -27.16 6.03 15.84
N LYS A 191 -27.61 5.00 15.12
CA LYS A 191 -27.48 3.58 15.50
C LYS A 191 -26.04 3.06 15.44
N ASP A 192 -25.17 3.70 14.65
CA ASP A 192 -23.80 3.23 14.46
C ASP A 192 -22.93 3.58 15.66
N ASN A 193 -21.99 2.71 16.01
CA ASN A 193 -20.96 3.07 16.96
C ASN A 193 -20.01 4.09 16.29
N LEU A 194 -19.67 5.16 17.01
CA LEU A 194 -18.80 6.22 16.49
C LEU A 194 -17.44 5.67 16.02
N LEU A 195 -16.85 4.74 16.80
CA LEU A 195 -15.56 4.14 16.49
C LEU A 195 -15.58 3.29 15.21
N ASP A 196 -16.74 2.76 14.79
CA ASP A 196 -16.88 1.96 13.58
C ASP A 196 -16.80 2.78 12.29
N ARG A 197 -16.88 4.11 12.43
CA ARG A 197 -16.82 5.09 11.33
C ARG A 197 -15.57 5.95 11.34
N MET A 198 -14.64 5.71 12.24
CA MET A 198 -13.35 6.40 12.31
C MET A 198 -12.34 5.74 11.37
N ASN A 199 -11.51 6.56 10.73
CA ASN A 199 -10.32 6.07 10.01
C ASN A 199 -9.17 5.73 10.99
N ALA A 200 -8.08 5.17 10.49
CA ALA A 200 -6.93 4.75 11.30
C ALA A 200 -6.35 5.91 12.12
N THR A 201 -6.16 7.09 11.53
CA THR A 201 -5.61 8.28 12.20
C THR A 201 -6.49 8.73 13.38
N GLU A 202 -7.80 8.74 13.18
CA GLU A 202 -8.76 9.15 14.19
C GLU A 202 -8.87 8.13 15.33
N LEU A 203 -8.83 6.82 15.00
CA LEU A 203 -8.76 5.74 15.98
C LEU A 203 -7.49 5.86 16.84
N ALA A 204 -6.32 6.06 16.22
CA ALA A 204 -5.04 6.24 16.91
C ALA A 204 -5.06 7.44 17.87
N ALA A 205 -5.61 8.58 17.46
CA ALA A 205 -5.75 9.77 18.32
C ALA A 205 -6.65 9.50 19.53
N ASN A 206 -7.77 8.77 19.32
CA ASN A 206 -8.66 8.38 20.41
C ASN A 206 -8.03 7.36 21.34
N GLN A 207 -7.31 6.37 20.83
CA GLN A 207 -6.57 5.38 21.61
C GLN A 207 -5.52 6.08 22.50
N PHE A 208 -4.70 6.95 21.91
CA PHE A 208 -3.69 7.71 22.65
C PHE A 208 -4.31 8.56 23.76
N ARG A 209 -5.39 9.31 23.47
CA ARG A 209 -6.13 10.06 24.50
C ARG A 209 -6.59 9.16 25.65
N MET A 210 -7.15 7.99 25.35
CA MET A 210 -7.67 7.07 26.36
C MET A 210 -6.54 6.49 27.22
N THR A 211 -5.45 6.04 26.60
CA THR A 211 -4.27 5.52 27.31
C THR A 211 -3.67 6.59 28.23
N GLN A 212 -3.47 7.83 27.74
CA GLN A 212 -2.93 8.93 28.55
C GLN A 212 -3.86 9.31 29.70
N THR A 213 -5.17 9.24 29.50
CA THR A 213 -6.14 9.50 30.58
C THR A 213 -6.03 8.43 31.65
N ARG A 214 -6.02 7.16 31.29
CA ARG A 214 -5.88 6.03 32.21
C ARG A 214 -4.63 6.17 33.07
N ASP A 215 -3.50 6.41 32.41
CA ASP A 215 -2.20 6.53 33.10
C ASP A 215 -2.18 7.77 34.01
N LYS A 216 -2.78 8.88 33.62
CA LYS A 216 -2.88 10.08 34.42
C LYS A 216 -3.78 9.88 35.66
N LEU A 217 -4.96 9.24 35.47
CA LEU A 217 -5.85 8.94 36.62
C LEU A 217 -5.14 8.08 37.67
N ALA A 218 -4.37 7.08 37.23
CA ALA A 218 -3.60 6.21 38.14
C ALA A 218 -2.44 6.96 38.82
N ARG A 219 -1.62 7.67 38.06
CA ARG A 219 -0.44 8.40 38.57
C ARG A 219 -0.81 9.49 39.54
N ASP A 220 -1.86 10.26 39.23
CA ASP A 220 -2.28 11.39 40.09
C ASP A 220 -3.19 10.92 41.26
N GLY A 221 -3.46 9.62 41.37
CA GLY A 221 -4.25 9.03 42.44
C GLY A 221 -5.67 9.57 42.51
N VAL A 222 -6.29 9.88 41.36
CA VAL A 222 -7.63 10.46 41.28
C VAL A 222 -8.65 9.50 41.88
N ARG A 223 -9.48 10.00 42.83
CA ARG A 223 -10.54 9.25 43.52
C ARG A 223 -11.87 10.02 43.57
N ASN A 224 -12.01 11.02 42.73
CA ASN A 224 -13.19 11.88 42.65
C ASN A 224 -13.74 11.94 41.25
N GLN A 225 -15.05 11.65 41.10
CA GLN A 225 -15.74 11.60 39.81
C GLN A 225 -15.60 12.89 38.99
N SER A 226 -15.78 14.07 39.63
CA SER A 226 -15.67 15.35 38.91
C SER A 226 -14.26 15.57 38.41
N GLN A 227 -13.25 15.25 39.23
CA GLN A 227 -11.83 15.35 38.86
C GLN A 227 -11.49 14.38 37.73
N ALA A 228 -12.01 13.13 37.78
CA ALA A 228 -11.79 12.17 36.69
C ALA A 228 -12.36 12.66 35.36
N ILE A 229 -13.58 13.22 35.34
CA ILE A 229 -14.22 13.80 34.16
C ILE A 229 -13.40 14.96 33.61
N GLN A 230 -12.96 15.88 34.48
CA GLN A 230 -12.12 17.02 34.09
C GLN A 230 -10.76 16.56 33.53
N THR A 231 -10.13 15.56 34.18
CA THR A 231 -8.86 14.99 33.70
C THR A 231 -9.01 14.44 32.29
N HIS A 232 -10.10 13.69 32.01
CA HIS A 232 -10.32 13.10 30.69
C HIS A 232 -10.56 14.18 29.62
N GLU A 233 -11.31 15.24 29.94
CA GLU A 233 -11.50 16.39 29.02
C GLU A 233 -10.18 17.10 28.77
N GLN A 234 -9.39 17.37 29.83
CA GLN A 234 -8.12 18.07 29.71
C GLN A 234 -7.11 17.27 28.87
N VAL A 235 -6.96 15.98 29.11
CA VAL A 235 -6.09 15.13 28.27
C VAL A 235 -6.54 15.17 26.80
N GLY A 236 -7.86 15.17 26.54
CA GLY A 236 -8.39 15.33 25.19
C GLY A 236 -7.96 16.68 24.56
N LYS A 237 -8.00 17.79 25.31
CA LYS A 237 -7.54 19.11 24.86
C LYS A 237 -6.05 19.11 24.54
N GLU A 238 -5.22 18.54 25.40
CA GLU A 238 -3.76 18.45 25.18
C GLU A 238 -3.41 17.68 23.92
N VAL A 239 -4.07 16.54 23.68
CA VAL A 239 -3.88 15.76 22.44
C VAL A 239 -4.32 16.57 21.22
N ARG A 240 -5.46 17.26 21.29
CA ARG A 240 -5.93 18.16 20.25
C ARG A 240 -4.92 19.28 19.95
N ASP A 241 -4.40 19.91 20.98
CA ASP A 241 -3.43 21.02 20.83
C ASP A 241 -2.10 20.53 20.26
N ALA A 242 -1.69 19.30 20.59
CA ALA A 242 -0.54 18.66 19.96
C ALA A 242 -0.76 18.46 18.46
N ILE A 243 -1.92 17.91 18.05
CA ILE A 243 -2.29 17.73 16.63
C ILE A 243 -2.26 19.09 15.91
N LYS A 244 -2.81 20.13 16.53
CA LYS A 244 -2.82 21.48 15.94
C LYS A 244 -1.40 22.04 15.76
N ARG A 245 -0.51 21.88 16.76
CA ARG A 245 0.88 22.38 16.71
C ARG A 245 1.71 21.73 15.61
N ILE A 246 1.50 20.45 15.34
CA ILE A 246 2.21 19.75 14.25
C ILE A 246 1.59 19.98 12.87
N GLY A 247 0.52 20.78 12.77
CA GLY A 247 -0.18 21.04 11.51
C GLY A 247 -1.06 19.89 11.04
N GLY A 248 -1.42 18.95 11.92
CA GLY A 248 -2.29 17.82 11.60
C GLY A 248 -3.75 18.22 11.40
N THR A 249 -4.51 17.39 10.68
CA THR A 249 -5.95 17.58 10.52
C THR A 249 -6.67 17.31 11.83
N LEU A 250 -7.45 18.27 12.30
CA LEU A 250 -8.22 18.13 13.53
C LEU A 250 -9.30 17.05 13.38
N PRO A 251 -9.54 16.22 14.42
CA PRO A 251 -10.42 15.05 14.34
C PRO A 251 -11.83 15.32 13.82
N GLU A 252 -12.41 16.47 14.15
CA GLU A 252 -13.74 16.88 13.66
C GLU A 252 -13.77 17.26 12.17
N ASN A 253 -12.62 17.48 11.56
CA ASN A 253 -12.46 17.80 10.13
C ASN A 253 -12.06 16.57 9.29
N ILE A 254 -11.73 15.45 9.94
CA ILE A 254 -11.54 14.18 9.25
C ILE A 254 -12.92 13.65 8.84
N SER A 255 -13.09 13.28 7.57
CA SER A 255 -14.34 12.67 7.08
C SER A 255 -14.60 11.32 7.76
N SER A 256 -15.90 10.98 7.94
CA SER A 256 -16.27 9.62 8.36
C SER A 256 -15.87 8.61 7.29
N ASP A 257 -15.45 7.44 7.73
CA ASP A 257 -15.12 6.32 6.87
C ASP A 257 -16.32 5.37 6.73
N GLU A 258 -16.20 4.37 5.85
CA GLU A 258 -17.20 3.30 5.77
C GLU A 258 -17.28 2.53 7.10
N HIS A 259 -18.42 1.83 7.31
CA HIS A 259 -18.59 1.06 8.54
C HIS A 259 -17.61 -0.12 8.59
N ILE A 260 -16.97 -0.35 9.74
CA ILE A 260 -15.94 -1.39 9.92
C ILE A 260 -16.38 -2.80 9.45
N LYS A 261 -17.67 -3.12 9.50
CA LYS A 261 -18.20 -4.39 8.98
C LYS A 261 -18.03 -4.57 7.47
N GLU A 262 -18.04 -3.46 6.71
CA GLU A 262 -17.79 -3.55 5.26
C GLU A 262 -16.32 -3.85 4.99
N VAL A 263 -15.40 -3.29 5.81
CA VAL A 263 -13.98 -3.62 5.80
C VAL A 263 -13.76 -5.10 6.10
N GLU A 264 -14.38 -5.63 7.17
CA GLU A 264 -14.31 -7.06 7.52
C GLU A 264 -14.81 -7.96 6.39
N LYS A 265 -15.92 -7.57 5.75
CA LYS A 265 -16.50 -8.31 4.63
C LYS A 265 -15.57 -8.30 3.41
N ARG A 266 -14.97 -7.15 3.10
CA ARG A 266 -14.00 -7.00 2.00
C ARG A 266 -12.76 -7.85 2.25
N LEU A 267 -12.19 -7.81 3.45
CA LEU A 267 -11.04 -8.64 3.82
C LEU A 267 -11.32 -10.13 3.69
N LYS A 268 -12.48 -10.60 4.18
CA LYS A 268 -12.92 -12.00 4.01
C LYS A 268 -13.06 -12.41 2.55
N GLY A 269 -13.43 -11.49 1.67
CA GLY A 269 -13.56 -11.74 0.22
C GLY A 269 -12.25 -11.60 -0.57
N ALA A 270 -11.26 -10.85 -0.05
CA ALA A 270 -9.97 -10.63 -0.70
C ALA A 270 -8.96 -11.76 -0.42
N MET A 271 -8.94 -12.31 0.79
CA MET A 271 -8.00 -13.37 1.19
C MET A 271 -7.99 -14.60 0.25
N PRO A 272 -9.14 -15.19 -0.12
CA PRO A 272 -9.14 -16.33 -1.05
C PRO A 272 -8.64 -15.99 -2.46
N LYS A 273 -8.83 -14.74 -2.91
CA LYS A 273 -8.38 -14.29 -4.23
C LYS A 273 -6.87 -14.10 -4.29
N LEU A 274 -6.27 -13.57 -3.24
CA LEU A 274 -4.81 -13.45 -3.13
C LEU A 274 -4.13 -14.81 -3.10
N GLU A 275 -4.68 -15.78 -2.37
CA GLU A 275 -4.17 -17.17 -2.34
C GLU A 275 -4.29 -17.87 -3.69
N LEU A 276 -5.37 -17.64 -4.45
CA LEU A 276 -5.53 -18.19 -5.80
C LEU A 276 -4.54 -17.58 -6.78
N ASP A 277 -4.36 -16.26 -6.74
CA ASP A 277 -3.40 -15.54 -7.58
C ASP A 277 -1.96 -15.97 -7.29
N GLU A 278 -1.60 -16.25 -6.04
CA GLU A 278 -0.29 -16.79 -5.66
C GLU A 278 -0.08 -18.23 -6.18
N ARG A 279 -1.10 -19.08 -6.13
CA ARG A 279 -1.05 -20.45 -6.66
C ARG A 279 -0.95 -20.47 -8.18
N GLU A 280 -1.67 -19.59 -8.89
CA GLU A 280 -1.56 -19.45 -10.34
C GLU A 280 -0.18 -18.91 -10.76
N ALA A 281 0.36 -17.96 -10.01
CA ALA A 281 1.73 -17.46 -10.24
C ALA A 281 2.80 -18.52 -9.94
N GLY A 282 2.62 -19.31 -8.87
CA GLY A 282 3.51 -20.42 -8.50
C GLY A 282 3.38 -21.65 -9.43
N GLY A 283 2.18 -21.92 -9.93
CA GLY A 283 1.93 -23.03 -10.87
C GLY A 283 2.53 -22.82 -12.25
N LEU A 284 2.73 -21.57 -12.67
CA LEU A 284 3.43 -21.22 -13.92
C LEU A 284 4.96 -21.38 -13.82
N LEU A 285 5.51 -21.48 -12.60
CA LEU A 285 6.93 -21.70 -12.34
C LEU A 285 7.30 -23.18 -12.19
N GLY A 286 6.32 -24.10 -12.11
CA GLY A 286 6.49 -25.50 -11.75
C GLY A 286 6.32 -26.55 -12.87
N GLN A 287 6.06 -26.16 -14.13
CA GLN A 287 5.75 -27.14 -15.19
C GLN A 287 6.87 -27.45 -16.18
N ASP A 288 8.09 -26.98 -16.00
CA ASP A 288 9.23 -27.30 -16.90
C ASP A 288 10.31 -28.21 -16.29
N SER A 289 9.95 -29.15 -15.43
CA SER A 289 10.92 -30.17 -14.98
C SER A 289 10.26 -31.51 -14.77
N HIS A 290 9.84 -32.17 -15.85
CA HIS A 290 9.79 -33.64 -15.94
C HIS A 290 9.27 -34.06 -17.32
N ASP A 291 10.17 -34.15 -18.30
CA ASP A 291 10.05 -35.14 -19.39
C ASP A 291 11.44 -35.35 -20.00
N GLY A 292 11.96 -36.54 -19.81
CA GLY A 292 13.07 -36.99 -20.61
C GLY A 292 14.16 -37.77 -19.88
N ASP A 293 13.86 -38.90 -19.31
CA ASP A 293 14.77 -40.04 -19.36
C ASP A 293 13.92 -41.32 -19.22
N ALA A 294 13.52 -41.86 -20.34
CA ALA A 294 13.15 -43.28 -20.47
C ALA A 294 14.20 -43.95 -21.31
N ASP A 295 15.04 -44.63 -20.60
CA ASP A 295 15.96 -45.69 -20.98
C ASP A 295 15.35 -46.60 -22.07
N ASP A 296 16.04 -46.73 -23.18
CA ASP A 296 15.83 -47.83 -24.14
C ASP A 296 17.06 -48.72 -24.16
N SER A 297 16.99 -49.74 -23.32
CA SER A 297 17.86 -50.88 -23.35
C SER A 297 17.06 -52.10 -23.78
N ARG A 298 17.06 -52.37 -25.11
CA ARG A 298 17.07 -53.76 -25.67
C ARG A 298 17.23 -53.73 -27.21
#